data_b4f3f57de01f5dd4262cfe9a8de18381
#
_entry.id   b4f3f57de01f5dd4262cfe9a8de18381
#
_cell.length_a   1.000
_cell.length_b   1.000
_cell.length_c   1.000
_cell.angle_alpha   90.00
_cell.angle_beta   90.00
_cell.angle_gamma   90.00
#
_symmetry.space_group_name_H-M   'P 1'
#
loop_
_entity.id
_entity.type
_entity.pdbx_description
1 polymer ?
#
loop_
_entity_poly.entity_id
_entity_poly.type
_entity_poly.pdbx_seq_one_letter_code
_entity_poly.pdbx_strand_id
1 'polypeptide(L)'
;MIETAQAFGVDIGGSGIKAAPVDLTKGDFAEPRLKILTPEVSTPQAVAKIVKQQLDHFEVPESAPVGIAFPAPIKPGQKLDFMANLDQSWIGVDVTEVFSEACGRPVVVVNDADAAGLAEVQFGAAKGQDGLVIATTLGTGIGTALIYNGVLIPNTELGHIILSAKHLDAEKYASSAIRENEELGYKKWAKRLTKYYGLMEKYFNPDLFTVGGGVSRQSEK
;
A
#
# COMPACT_ATOMS: atom_id res chain seq x y z
N MET A 1 7.58 -33.41 -4.28
CA MET A 1 6.52 -32.37 -4.24
C MET A 1 7.25 -31.04 -4.26
N ILE A 2 7.06 -30.23 -5.26
CA ILE A 2 7.58 -28.87 -5.26
C ILE A 2 6.70 -28.15 -4.25
N GLU A 3 7.27 -27.81 -3.08
CA GLU A 3 6.61 -26.90 -2.15
C GLU A 3 6.35 -25.61 -2.93
N THR A 4 5.10 -25.30 -3.16
CA THR A 4 4.71 -23.97 -3.67
C THR A 4 5.26 -22.94 -2.70
N ALA A 5 6.04 -21.99 -3.21
CA ALA A 5 6.59 -20.92 -2.40
C ALA A 5 5.41 -20.10 -1.87
N GLN A 6 4.96 -20.41 -0.66
CA GLN A 6 3.87 -19.71 0.01
C GLN A 6 4.43 -18.67 0.96
N ALA A 7 3.77 -17.52 1.00
CA ALA A 7 3.98 -16.46 1.97
C ALA A 7 2.64 -16.10 2.62
N PHE A 8 2.67 -15.39 3.72
CA PHE A 8 1.48 -14.82 4.33
C PHE A 8 1.50 -13.30 4.17
N GLY A 9 0.47 -12.77 3.54
CA GLY A 9 0.31 -11.34 3.29
C GLY A 9 -0.74 -10.72 4.20
N VAL A 10 -0.41 -9.57 4.80
CA VAL A 10 -1.31 -8.75 5.62
C VAL A 10 -1.39 -7.34 5.06
N ASP A 11 -2.59 -6.80 4.90
CA ASP A 11 -2.89 -5.42 4.49
C ASP A 11 -3.58 -4.71 5.66
N ILE A 12 -2.89 -3.76 6.29
CA ILE A 12 -3.40 -2.99 7.43
C ILE A 12 -3.97 -1.67 6.91
N GLY A 13 -5.29 -1.56 6.94
CA GLY A 13 -5.99 -0.34 6.57
C GLY A 13 -6.79 0.26 7.73
N GLY A 14 -7.13 1.54 7.64
CA GLY A 14 -7.92 2.25 8.66
C GLY A 14 -9.33 1.69 8.88
N SER A 15 -9.91 0.97 7.91
CA SER A 15 -11.25 0.39 8.03
C SER A 15 -11.27 -1.14 8.20
N GLY A 16 -10.13 -1.80 8.09
CA GLY A 16 -10.04 -3.26 8.21
C GLY A 16 -8.66 -3.78 7.86
N ILE A 17 -8.30 -4.85 8.56
CA ILE A 17 -7.05 -5.59 8.40
C ILE A 17 -7.39 -6.85 7.63
N LYS A 18 -6.76 -7.05 6.48
CA LYS A 18 -7.02 -8.18 5.59
C LYS A 18 -5.77 -9.04 5.50
N ALA A 19 -5.93 -10.34 5.53
CA ALA A 19 -4.81 -11.26 5.40
C ALA A 19 -5.19 -12.51 4.62
N ALA A 20 -4.22 -13.13 3.97
CA ALA A 20 -4.35 -14.42 3.32
C ALA A 20 -2.99 -15.08 3.08
N PRO A 21 -2.93 -16.42 2.96
CA PRO A 21 -1.84 -17.10 2.30
C PRO A 21 -1.75 -16.70 0.83
N VAL A 22 -0.53 -16.54 0.32
CA VAL A 22 -0.23 -16.11 -1.05
C VAL A 22 0.60 -17.17 -1.75
N ASP A 23 0.21 -17.55 -2.96
CA ASP A 23 1.01 -18.36 -3.87
C ASP A 23 1.94 -17.44 -4.68
N LEU A 24 3.21 -17.39 -4.29
CA LEU A 24 4.21 -16.53 -4.94
C LEU A 24 4.56 -16.98 -6.37
N THR A 25 4.19 -18.19 -6.78
CA THR A 25 4.41 -18.64 -8.17
C THR A 25 3.35 -18.08 -9.11
N LYS A 26 2.14 -17.90 -8.61
CA LYS A 26 1.01 -17.35 -9.36
C LYS A 26 0.85 -15.85 -9.17
N GLY A 27 1.33 -15.31 -8.04
CA GLY A 27 1.06 -13.92 -7.63
C GLY A 27 -0.41 -13.69 -7.25
N ASP A 28 -1.04 -14.70 -6.64
CA ASP A 28 -2.46 -14.65 -6.27
C ASP A 28 -2.67 -15.25 -4.87
N PHE A 29 -3.83 -15.03 -4.31
CA PHE A 29 -4.21 -15.63 -3.03
C PHE A 29 -4.33 -17.15 -3.16
N ALA A 30 -3.72 -17.89 -2.22
CA ALA A 30 -3.91 -19.32 -2.11
C ALA A 30 -5.26 -19.68 -1.46
N GLU A 31 -5.79 -18.79 -0.61
CA GLU A 31 -7.08 -18.91 0.07
C GLU A 31 -7.83 -17.56 0.09
N PRO A 32 -9.15 -17.57 0.31
CA PRO A 32 -9.93 -16.34 0.46
C PRO A 32 -9.42 -15.46 1.60
N ARG A 33 -9.35 -14.15 1.38
CA ARG A 33 -8.89 -13.20 2.40
C ARG A 33 -9.83 -13.15 3.61
N LEU A 34 -9.26 -13.25 4.80
CA LEU A 34 -9.93 -12.92 6.05
C LEU A 34 -9.82 -11.42 6.31
N LYS A 35 -10.98 -10.75 6.45
CA LYS A 35 -11.03 -9.35 6.88
C LYS A 35 -11.54 -9.26 8.32
N ILE A 36 -10.77 -8.60 9.18
CA ILE A 36 -11.19 -8.19 10.53
C ILE A 36 -11.23 -6.66 10.54
N LEU A 37 -12.26 -6.09 11.14
CA LEU A 37 -12.37 -4.62 11.24
C LEU A 37 -11.23 -4.06 12.08
N THR A 38 -10.66 -2.95 11.63
CA THR A 38 -9.69 -2.19 12.43
C THR A 38 -10.38 -1.67 13.69
N PRO A 39 -9.81 -1.87 14.89
CA PRO A 39 -10.39 -1.36 16.12
C PRO A 39 -10.53 0.16 16.08
N GLU A 40 -11.56 0.70 16.71
CA GLU A 40 -11.74 2.15 16.85
C GLU A 40 -10.52 2.80 17.53
N VAL A 41 -9.95 2.14 18.55
CA VAL A 41 -8.66 2.49 19.16
C VAL A 41 -7.62 1.52 18.63
N SER A 42 -7.02 1.85 17.50
CA SER A 42 -6.10 1.00 16.72
C SER A 42 -4.65 1.11 17.20
N THR A 43 -4.42 0.86 18.51
CA THR A 43 -3.07 0.86 19.10
C THR A 43 -2.18 -0.23 18.49
N PRO A 44 -0.83 -0.11 18.60
CA PRO A 44 0.09 -1.15 18.17
C PRO A 44 -0.27 -2.55 18.65
N GLN A 45 -0.60 -2.69 19.95
CA GLN A 45 -0.97 -3.96 20.55
C GLN A 45 -2.30 -4.52 20.03
N ALA A 46 -3.29 -3.63 19.81
CA ALA A 46 -4.60 -4.06 19.31
C ALA A 46 -4.52 -4.56 17.86
N VAL A 47 -3.77 -3.85 17.00
CA VAL A 47 -3.56 -4.23 15.61
C VAL A 47 -2.69 -5.49 15.50
N ALA A 48 -1.59 -5.57 16.27
CA ALA A 48 -0.71 -6.73 16.28
C ALA A 48 -1.44 -8.01 16.75
N LYS A 49 -2.35 -7.89 17.72
CA LYS A 49 -3.21 -9.01 18.14
C LYS A 49 -4.08 -9.53 16.99
N ILE A 50 -4.62 -8.65 16.16
CA ILE A 50 -5.42 -9.05 14.98
C ILE A 50 -4.56 -9.79 13.97
N VAL A 51 -3.35 -9.29 13.68
CA VAL A 51 -2.40 -9.97 12.78
C VAL A 51 -2.10 -11.39 13.30
N LYS A 52 -1.84 -11.53 14.61
CA LYS A 52 -1.62 -12.84 15.23
C LYS A 52 -2.85 -13.75 15.08
N GLN A 53 -4.06 -13.23 15.32
CA GLN A 53 -5.30 -13.99 15.12
C GLN A 53 -5.47 -14.49 13.68
N GLN A 54 -5.07 -13.67 12.69
CA GLN A 54 -5.13 -14.07 11.28
C GLN A 54 -4.09 -15.15 10.97
N LEU A 55 -2.87 -15.05 11.50
CA LEU A 55 -1.86 -16.11 11.39
C LEU A 55 -2.34 -17.44 11.96
N ASP A 56 -2.97 -17.39 13.15
CA ASP A 56 -3.49 -18.58 13.82
C ASP A 56 -4.69 -19.19 13.06
N HIS A 57 -5.56 -18.33 12.49
CA HIS A 57 -6.71 -18.78 11.70
C HIS A 57 -6.30 -19.59 10.46
N PHE A 58 -5.24 -19.17 9.78
CA PHE A 58 -4.74 -19.85 8.58
C PHE A 58 -3.69 -20.94 8.91
N GLU A 59 -3.43 -21.21 10.19
CA GLU A 59 -2.43 -22.20 10.63
C GLU A 59 -1.09 -22.02 9.89
N VAL A 60 -0.66 -20.73 9.74
CA VAL A 60 0.51 -20.36 8.92
C VAL A 60 1.78 -21.04 9.45
N PRO A 61 2.47 -21.88 8.66
CA PRO A 61 3.69 -22.55 9.09
C PRO A 61 4.75 -21.56 9.59
N GLU A 62 5.52 -21.94 10.62
CA GLU A 62 6.57 -21.06 11.16
C GLU A 62 7.65 -20.68 10.13
N SER A 63 7.88 -21.55 9.16
CA SER A 63 8.83 -21.31 8.05
C SER A 63 8.31 -20.36 6.96
N ALA A 64 7.00 -20.09 6.92
CA ALA A 64 6.45 -19.21 5.90
C ALA A 64 6.79 -17.73 6.19
N PRO A 65 7.33 -17.00 5.21
CA PRO A 65 7.59 -15.58 5.36
C PRO A 65 6.28 -14.80 5.52
N VAL A 66 6.32 -13.75 6.36
CA VAL A 66 5.18 -12.85 6.62
C VAL A 66 5.53 -11.45 6.12
N GLY A 67 4.72 -10.94 5.18
CA GLY A 67 4.80 -9.58 4.66
C GLY A 67 3.60 -8.76 5.12
N ILE A 68 3.84 -7.54 5.58
CA ILE A 68 2.82 -6.64 6.11
C ILE A 68 2.88 -5.31 5.34
N ALA A 69 1.80 -4.98 4.65
CA ALA A 69 1.56 -3.65 4.09
C ALA A 69 0.99 -2.75 5.19
N PHE A 70 1.66 -1.62 5.46
CA PHE A 70 1.35 -0.72 6.57
C PHE A 70 1.09 0.71 6.06
N PRO A 71 0.07 1.43 6.58
CA PRO A 71 -0.36 2.72 6.02
C PRO A 71 0.50 3.90 6.52
N ALA A 72 1.82 3.77 6.41
CA ALA A 72 2.80 4.83 6.67
C ALA A 72 4.15 4.48 6.04
N PRO A 73 5.04 5.46 5.80
CA PRO A 73 6.42 5.22 5.40
C PRO A 73 7.17 4.40 6.46
N ILE A 74 7.79 3.30 6.04
CA ILE A 74 8.52 2.38 6.92
C ILE A 74 10.00 2.37 6.60
N LYS A 75 10.83 2.67 7.59
CA LYS A 75 12.28 2.54 7.52
C LYS A 75 12.72 1.48 8.53
N PRO A 76 13.29 0.35 8.09
CA PRO A 76 13.70 -0.73 9.00
C PRO A 76 14.61 -0.22 10.13
N GLY A 77 14.32 -0.64 11.36
CA GLY A 77 15.07 -0.22 12.57
C GLY A 77 14.88 1.24 12.97
N GLN A 78 13.91 1.95 12.39
CA GLN A 78 13.56 3.31 12.77
C GLN A 78 12.15 3.37 13.37
N LYS A 79 11.99 4.30 14.30
CA LYS A 79 10.69 4.59 14.90
C LYS A 79 9.84 5.41 13.94
N LEU A 80 8.54 5.18 13.98
CA LEU A 80 7.59 5.90 13.16
C LEU A 80 7.49 7.37 13.60
N ASP A 81 7.61 8.30 12.66
CA ASP A 81 7.55 9.74 12.94
C ASP A 81 6.15 10.34 12.76
N PHE A 82 5.30 9.67 11.97
CA PHE A 82 3.98 10.18 11.59
C PHE A 82 2.98 9.04 11.40
N MET A 83 1.71 9.29 11.78
CA MET A 83 0.58 8.38 11.56
C MET A 83 -0.68 9.18 11.21
N ALA A 84 -1.29 8.86 10.06
CA ALA A 84 -2.53 9.49 9.60
C ALA A 84 -3.77 8.64 9.85
N ASN A 85 -3.68 7.33 9.65
CA ASN A 85 -4.82 6.44 9.47
C ASN A 85 -5.08 5.48 10.64
N LEU A 86 -4.19 5.45 11.64
CA LEU A 86 -4.29 4.65 12.86
C LEU A 86 -4.10 5.53 14.11
N ASP A 87 -4.14 4.92 15.28
CA ASP A 87 -3.96 5.62 16.55
C ASP A 87 -2.58 6.30 16.66
N GLN A 88 -2.53 7.48 17.29
CA GLN A 88 -1.31 8.27 17.44
C GLN A 88 -0.24 7.57 18.31
N SER A 89 -0.60 6.55 19.08
CA SER A 89 0.34 5.74 19.86
C SER A 89 1.34 4.95 19.00
N TRP A 90 1.15 4.90 17.69
CA TRP A 90 2.15 4.39 16.75
C TRP A 90 3.37 5.28 16.59
N ILE A 91 3.26 6.59 16.89
CA ILE A 91 4.41 7.51 16.81
C ILE A 91 5.45 7.11 17.85
N GLY A 92 6.69 7.03 17.45
CA GLY A 92 7.81 6.60 18.29
C GLY A 92 7.97 5.08 18.43
N VAL A 93 7.19 4.27 17.71
CA VAL A 93 7.23 2.81 17.75
C VAL A 93 8.03 2.26 16.55
N ASP A 94 8.84 1.22 16.77
CA ASP A 94 9.37 0.37 15.70
C ASP A 94 8.28 -0.62 15.29
N VAL A 95 7.69 -0.38 14.12
CA VAL A 95 6.58 -1.17 13.60
C VAL A 95 6.98 -2.62 13.32
N THR A 96 8.21 -2.82 12.84
CA THR A 96 8.72 -4.16 12.53
C THR A 96 8.92 -4.99 13.80
N GLU A 97 9.42 -4.36 14.85
CA GLU A 97 9.60 -5.00 16.17
C GLU A 97 8.26 -5.47 16.74
N VAL A 98 7.27 -4.57 16.78
CA VAL A 98 5.91 -4.88 17.29
C VAL A 98 5.29 -6.10 16.60
N PHE A 99 5.34 -6.14 15.27
CA PHE A 99 4.76 -7.27 14.55
C PHE A 99 5.60 -8.54 14.65
N SER A 100 6.93 -8.42 14.69
CA SER A 100 7.80 -9.59 14.87
C SER A 100 7.57 -10.26 16.23
N GLU A 101 7.44 -9.46 17.28
CA GLU A 101 7.11 -9.96 18.63
C GLU A 101 5.74 -10.64 18.66
N ALA A 102 4.71 -9.98 18.12
CA ALA A 102 3.35 -10.53 18.11
C ALA A 102 3.23 -11.81 17.29
N CYS A 103 3.93 -11.89 16.17
CA CYS A 103 3.94 -13.08 15.29
C CYS A 103 4.84 -14.19 15.77
N GLY A 104 5.75 -13.92 16.75
CA GLY A 104 6.76 -14.87 17.22
C GLY A 104 7.81 -15.25 16.18
N ARG A 105 7.96 -14.43 15.13
CA ARG A 105 8.88 -14.63 14.00
C ARG A 105 9.23 -13.31 13.32
N PRO A 106 10.36 -13.22 12.60
CA PRO A 106 10.66 -12.06 11.78
C PRO A 106 9.57 -11.80 10.74
N VAL A 107 9.21 -10.54 10.56
CA VAL A 107 8.29 -10.08 9.51
C VAL A 107 8.96 -9.00 8.65
N VAL A 108 8.47 -8.83 7.42
CA VAL A 108 8.84 -7.71 6.56
C VAL A 108 7.68 -6.74 6.53
N VAL A 109 7.92 -5.49 6.92
CA VAL A 109 6.91 -4.42 6.87
C VAL A 109 7.32 -3.41 5.81
N VAL A 110 6.38 -3.06 4.93
CA VAL A 110 6.56 -2.05 3.88
C VAL A 110 5.37 -1.11 3.86
N ASN A 111 5.53 0.07 3.28
CA ASN A 111 4.40 0.95 3.02
C ASN A 111 3.38 0.25 2.08
N ASP A 112 2.10 0.54 2.25
CA ASP A 112 1.01 -0.11 1.50
C ASP A 112 1.04 0.20 -0.01
N ALA A 113 1.39 1.43 -0.39
CA ALA A 113 1.56 1.80 -1.79
C ALA A 113 2.82 1.17 -2.39
N ASP A 114 3.91 1.08 -1.63
CA ASP A 114 5.14 0.37 -2.02
C ASP A 114 4.85 -1.12 -2.26
N ALA A 115 4.09 -1.76 -1.37
CA ALA A 115 3.66 -3.14 -1.54
C ALA A 115 2.84 -3.35 -2.81
N ALA A 116 1.89 -2.43 -3.09
CA ALA A 116 1.08 -2.46 -4.30
C ALA A 116 1.93 -2.29 -5.56
N GLY A 117 2.89 -1.34 -5.57
CA GLY A 117 3.81 -1.13 -6.68
C GLY A 117 4.70 -2.34 -6.95
N LEU A 118 5.24 -2.97 -5.92
CA LEU A 118 6.00 -4.22 -6.05
C LEU A 118 5.15 -5.34 -6.67
N ALA A 119 3.90 -5.47 -6.27
CA ALA A 119 2.99 -6.46 -6.84
C ALA A 119 2.72 -6.21 -8.32
N GLU A 120 2.56 -4.95 -8.74
CA GLU A 120 2.37 -4.57 -10.15
C GLU A 120 3.58 -4.93 -11.02
N VAL A 121 4.79 -4.73 -10.52
CA VAL A 121 6.02 -5.05 -11.25
C VAL A 121 6.31 -6.56 -11.31
N GLN A 122 5.97 -7.29 -10.27
CA GLN A 122 6.20 -8.74 -10.22
C GLN A 122 5.12 -9.54 -10.94
N PHE A 123 3.86 -9.15 -10.80
CA PHE A 123 2.71 -9.97 -11.21
C PHE A 123 1.68 -9.21 -12.05
N GLY A 124 1.69 -7.87 -12.03
CA GLY A 124 0.64 -7.03 -12.60
C GLY A 124 1.00 -6.37 -13.93
N ALA A 125 0.44 -5.18 -14.15
CA ALA A 125 0.50 -4.45 -15.40
C ALA A 125 1.91 -3.93 -15.77
N ALA A 126 2.81 -3.84 -14.81
CA ALA A 126 4.20 -3.41 -15.02
C ALA A 126 5.20 -4.58 -15.10
N LYS A 127 4.73 -5.81 -15.20
CA LYS A 127 5.60 -6.99 -15.27
C LYS A 127 6.50 -6.96 -16.52
N GLY A 128 7.81 -7.04 -16.28
CA GLY A 128 8.81 -7.02 -17.37
C GLY A 128 9.05 -5.64 -17.96
N GLN A 129 8.51 -4.56 -17.35
CA GLN A 129 8.80 -3.19 -17.77
C GLN A 129 10.17 -2.76 -17.26
N ASP A 130 11.03 -2.35 -18.19
CA ASP A 130 12.30 -1.68 -17.88
C ASP A 130 12.09 -0.18 -17.65
N GLY A 131 13.10 0.47 -17.05
CA GLY A 131 13.09 1.90 -16.79
C GLY A 131 12.33 2.28 -15.53
N LEU A 132 11.77 3.50 -15.51
CA LEU A 132 11.05 4.06 -14.37
C LEU A 132 9.56 3.79 -14.46
N VAL A 133 9.06 3.01 -13.53
CA VAL A 133 7.62 2.78 -13.31
C VAL A 133 7.17 3.61 -12.11
N ILE A 134 6.11 4.39 -12.27
CA ILE A 134 5.39 5.04 -11.16
C ILE A 134 4.03 4.37 -11.00
N ALA A 135 3.90 3.58 -9.94
CA ALA A 135 2.62 2.99 -9.57
C ALA A 135 1.87 3.96 -8.63
N THR A 136 0.59 4.17 -8.91
CA THR A 136 -0.27 5.01 -8.09
C THR A 136 -1.49 4.24 -7.63
N THR A 137 -1.94 4.46 -6.39
CA THR A 137 -3.18 3.93 -5.86
C THR A 137 -4.13 5.07 -5.55
N LEU A 138 -5.29 5.10 -6.21
CA LEU A 138 -6.31 6.14 -6.01
C LEU A 138 -7.42 5.63 -5.08
N GLY A 139 -7.41 6.11 -3.85
CA GLY A 139 -8.32 5.70 -2.78
C GLY A 139 -8.72 6.87 -1.88
N THR A 140 -8.70 6.67 -0.57
CA THR A 140 -8.84 7.74 0.43
C THR A 140 -7.79 8.83 0.21
N GLY A 141 -6.56 8.39 -0.09
CA GLY A 141 -5.46 9.24 -0.51
C GLY A 141 -4.98 8.91 -1.93
N ILE A 142 -3.76 9.35 -2.24
CA ILE A 142 -2.99 8.98 -3.42
C ILE A 142 -1.69 8.34 -2.94
N GLY A 143 -1.66 7.00 -2.91
CA GLY A 143 -0.43 6.27 -2.65
C GLY A 143 0.43 6.21 -3.92
N THR A 144 1.75 6.15 -3.74
CA THR A 144 2.71 6.09 -4.85
C THR A 144 3.87 5.17 -4.54
N ALA A 145 4.33 4.43 -5.55
CA ALA A 145 5.57 3.68 -5.50
C ALA A 145 6.41 3.98 -6.74
N LEU A 146 7.70 4.25 -6.55
CA LEU A 146 8.66 4.40 -7.62
C LEU A 146 9.49 3.13 -7.74
N ILE A 147 9.53 2.57 -8.94
CA ILE A 147 10.31 1.37 -9.23
C ILE A 147 11.20 1.63 -10.45
N TYR A 148 12.51 1.44 -10.31
CA TYR A 148 13.45 1.57 -11.40
C TYR A 148 14.10 0.23 -11.72
N ASN A 149 13.91 -0.27 -12.95
CA ASN A 149 14.39 -1.58 -13.38
C ASN A 149 14.03 -2.72 -12.39
N GLY A 150 12.79 -2.72 -11.89
CA GLY A 150 12.30 -3.71 -10.94
C GLY A 150 12.71 -3.49 -9.48
N VAL A 151 13.50 -2.44 -9.18
CA VAL A 151 13.96 -2.11 -7.82
C VAL A 151 13.13 -0.97 -7.25
N LEU A 152 12.50 -1.21 -6.10
CA LEU A 152 11.71 -0.20 -5.38
C LEU A 152 12.61 0.90 -4.81
N ILE A 153 12.21 2.15 -5.02
CA ILE A 153 12.68 3.33 -4.29
C ILE A 153 11.68 3.59 -3.17
N PRO A 154 11.95 3.17 -1.93
CA PRO A 154 10.92 3.07 -0.91
C PRO A 154 10.46 4.42 -0.37
N ASN A 155 9.22 4.43 0.14
CA ASN A 155 8.63 5.53 0.88
C ASN A 155 8.56 6.85 0.09
N THR A 156 8.17 6.77 -1.18
CA THR A 156 7.98 7.97 -2.00
C THR A 156 6.55 8.47 -1.84
N GLU A 157 6.40 9.68 -1.31
CA GLU A 157 5.10 10.30 -1.00
C GLU A 157 4.69 11.31 -2.09
N LEU A 158 4.71 10.89 -3.37
CA LEU A 158 4.36 11.78 -4.49
C LEU A 158 2.88 12.16 -4.55
N GLY A 159 2.02 11.48 -3.79
CA GLY A 159 0.64 11.90 -3.56
C GLY A 159 0.53 13.28 -2.90
N HIS A 160 1.58 13.70 -2.18
CA HIS A 160 1.64 14.98 -1.49
C HIS A 160 2.41 16.08 -2.25
N ILE A 161 2.71 15.89 -3.54
CA ILE A 161 3.34 16.95 -4.32
C ILE A 161 2.44 18.18 -4.43
N ILE A 162 3.06 19.36 -4.43
CA ILE A 162 2.35 20.63 -4.51
C ILE A 162 2.08 21.00 -5.96
N LEU A 163 0.81 21.05 -6.36
CA LEU A 163 0.36 21.27 -7.73
C LEU A 163 0.36 22.75 -8.16
N SER A 164 0.51 23.69 -7.25
CA SER A 164 0.42 25.13 -7.58
C SER A 164 1.05 26.02 -6.51
N ALA A 165 1.31 27.29 -6.88
CA ALA A 165 1.79 28.33 -5.96
C ALA A 165 0.85 28.58 -4.73
N LYS A 166 -0.38 28.08 -4.78
CA LYS A 166 -1.33 28.14 -3.64
C LYS A 166 -1.17 26.97 -2.68
N HIS A 167 -0.04 26.26 -2.71
CA HIS A 167 0.24 25.08 -1.90
C HIS A 167 -0.86 24.02 -1.95
N LEU A 168 -1.40 23.75 -3.15
CA LEU A 168 -2.42 22.76 -3.39
C LEU A 168 -1.79 21.36 -3.39
N ASP A 169 -1.97 20.62 -2.31
CA ASP A 169 -1.58 19.23 -2.16
C ASP A 169 -2.36 18.33 -3.15
N ALA A 170 -1.66 17.46 -3.87
CA ALA A 170 -2.27 16.63 -4.92
C ALA A 170 -3.33 15.68 -4.36
N GLU A 171 -3.10 15.04 -3.23
CA GLU A 171 -4.06 14.15 -2.58
C GLU A 171 -5.35 14.89 -2.20
N LYS A 172 -5.23 16.10 -1.60
CA LYS A 172 -6.35 16.95 -1.24
C LYS A 172 -7.08 17.57 -2.43
N TYR A 173 -6.58 17.34 -3.63
CA TYR A 173 -7.19 17.86 -4.86
C TYR A 173 -7.72 16.77 -5.78
N ALA A 174 -7.07 15.62 -5.85
CA ALA A 174 -7.32 14.62 -6.89
C ALA A 174 -7.50 13.18 -6.38
N SER A 175 -7.53 12.93 -5.06
CA SER A 175 -7.85 11.59 -4.54
C SER A 175 -9.28 11.15 -4.89
N SER A 176 -9.56 9.85 -4.84
CA SER A 176 -10.91 9.32 -5.05
C SER A 176 -11.88 9.81 -3.97
N ALA A 177 -11.44 9.92 -2.72
CA ALA A 177 -12.24 10.48 -1.64
C ALA A 177 -12.68 11.93 -1.92
N ILE A 178 -11.79 12.76 -2.46
CA ILE A 178 -12.13 14.13 -2.86
C ILE A 178 -13.15 14.14 -4.00
N ARG A 179 -13.02 13.24 -4.99
CA ARG A 179 -14.03 13.09 -6.03
C ARG A 179 -15.42 12.82 -5.44
N GLU A 180 -15.49 11.93 -4.46
CA GLU A 180 -16.74 11.53 -3.80
C GLU A 180 -17.28 12.66 -2.92
N ASN A 181 -16.47 13.25 -2.07
CA ASN A 181 -16.86 14.32 -1.15
C ASN A 181 -17.34 15.60 -1.88
N GLU A 182 -16.74 15.91 -3.02
CA GLU A 182 -17.12 17.06 -3.84
C GLU A 182 -18.15 16.70 -4.94
N GLU A 183 -18.65 15.46 -4.97
CA GLU A 183 -19.59 14.94 -5.96
C GLU A 183 -19.14 15.18 -7.41
N LEU A 184 -17.84 15.05 -7.67
CA LEU A 184 -17.29 15.30 -9.00
C LEU A 184 -17.62 14.15 -9.96
N GLY A 185 -18.20 14.50 -11.10
CA GLY A 185 -18.27 13.56 -12.22
C GLY A 185 -16.88 13.21 -12.76
N TYR A 186 -16.72 12.00 -13.29
CA TYR A 186 -15.42 11.46 -13.76
C TYR A 186 -14.69 12.42 -14.71
N LYS A 187 -15.38 13.06 -15.65
CA LYS A 187 -14.76 14.03 -16.59
C LYS A 187 -14.10 15.23 -15.89
N LYS A 188 -14.70 15.74 -14.80
CA LYS A 188 -14.11 16.85 -14.03
C LYS A 188 -12.93 16.35 -13.20
N TRP A 189 -13.07 15.17 -12.62
CA TRP A 189 -12.01 14.54 -11.82
C TRP A 189 -10.81 14.15 -12.67
N ALA A 190 -11.01 13.59 -13.87
CA ALA A 190 -9.94 13.28 -14.82
C ALA A 190 -9.06 14.50 -15.16
N LYS A 191 -9.67 15.71 -15.28
CA LYS A 191 -8.89 16.95 -15.46
C LYS A 191 -7.97 17.25 -14.27
N ARG A 192 -8.38 16.91 -13.04
CA ARG A 192 -7.54 17.06 -11.86
C ARG A 192 -6.38 16.05 -11.88
N LEU A 193 -6.67 14.82 -12.24
CA LEU A 193 -5.66 13.78 -12.42
C LEU A 193 -4.68 14.12 -13.54
N THR A 194 -5.15 14.66 -14.67
CA THR A 194 -4.27 15.13 -15.76
C THR A 194 -3.25 16.15 -15.27
N LYS A 195 -3.66 17.06 -14.38
CA LYS A 195 -2.73 18.05 -13.81
C LYS A 195 -1.70 17.36 -12.90
N TYR A 196 -2.11 16.39 -12.10
CA TYR A 196 -1.25 15.63 -11.21
C TYR A 196 -0.22 14.80 -12.01
N TYR A 197 -0.69 13.95 -12.92
CA TYR A 197 0.18 13.12 -13.74
C TYR A 197 1.09 13.93 -14.68
N GLY A 198 0.60 15.03 -15.24
CA GLY A 198 1.42 15.92 -16.07
C GLY A 198 2.57 16.57 -15.30
N LEU A 199 2.41 16.81 -13.99
CA LEU A 199 3.50 17.30 -13.16
C LEU A 199 4.52 16.16 -12.86
N MET A 200 4.03 14.95 -12.60
CA MET A 200 4.88 13.79 -12.41
C MET A 200 5.67 13.43 -13.67
N GLU A 201 5.01 13.44 -14.84
CA GLU A 201 5.65 13.24 -16.12
C GLU A 201 6.77 14.27 -16.36
N LYS A 202 6.48 15.55 -16.10
CA LYS A 202 7.46 16.63 -16.26
C LYS A 202 8.71 16.49 -15.40
N TYR A 203 8.57 15.98 -14.15
CA TYR A 203 9.70 15.90 -13.22
C TYR A 203 10.44 14.57 -13.27
N PHE A 204 9.74 13.48 -13.56
CA PHE A 204 10.29 12.12 -13.48
C PHE A 204 10.47 11.47 -14.85
N ASN A 205 9.71 11.92 -15.88
CA ASN A 205 9.71 11.31 -17.21
C ASN A 205 9.67 9.78 -17.16
N PRO A 206 8.65 9.18 -16.51
CA PRO A 206 8.59 7.73 -16.32
C PRO A 206 8.30 7.01 -17.66
N ASP A 207 8.73 5.76 -17.74
CA ASP A 207 8.45 4.88 -18.87
C ASP A 207 7.02 4.32 -18.80
N LEU A 208 6.47 4.18 -17.57
CA LEU A 208 5.11 3.70 -17.36
C LEU A 208 4.48 4.30 -16.09
N PHE A 209 3.20 4.67 -16.21
CA PHE A 209 2.32 4.84 -15.05
C PHE A 209 1.40 3.62 -14.92
N THR A 210 1.30 3.04 -13.73
CA THR A 210 0.19 2.14 -13.38
C THR A 210 -0.78 2.83 -12.43
N VAL A 211 -2.07 2.59 -12.60
CA VAL A 211 -3.12 3.21 -11.78
C VAL A 211 -3.96 2.13 -11.14
N GLY A 212 -3.79 1.95 -9.84
CA GLY A 212 -4.51 1.01 -9.00
C GLY A 212 -5.58 1.67 -8.12
N GLY A 213 -6.08 0.91 -7.16
CA GLY A 213 -7.14 1.32 -6.25
C GLY A 213 -8.53 0.93 -6.76
N GLY A 214 -9.55 1.14 -5.93
CA GLY A 214 -10.92 0.73 -6.25
C GLY A 214 -11.51 1.37 -7.50
N VAL A 215 -11.06 2.57 -7.84
CA VAL A 215 -11.53 3.34 -9.00
C VAL A 215 -10.97 2.85 -10.33
N SER A 216 -9.85 2.12 -10.34
CA SER A 216 -9.25 1.60 -11.59
C SER A 216 -10.20 0.68 -12.37
N ARG A 217 -11.15 0.03 -11.68
CA ARG A 217 -12.22 -0.79 -12.29
C ARG A 217 -13.22 0.03 -13.11
N GLN A 218 -13.13 1.34 -13.09
CA GLN A 218 -14.06 2.26 -13.78
C GLN A 218 -13.31 3.15 -14.79
N SER A 219 -12.19 2.67 -15.30
CA SER A 219 -11.32 3.39 -16.25
C SER A 219 -12.01 3.83 -17.54
N GLU A 220 -13.12 3.18 -17.91
CA GLU A 220 -13.91 3.52 -19.11
C GLU A 220 -14.92 4.69 -18.90
N LYS A 221 -15.07 5.20 -17.68
CA LYS A 221 -15.99 6.31 -17.36
C LYS A 221 -15.31 7.67 -17.41
#